data_ce12669fc3f3f581b646010163d71e99
#
_entry.id   ce12669fc3f3f581b646010163d71e99
#
_cell.length_a   1.000
_cell.length_b   1.000
_cell.length_c   1.000
_cell.angle_alpha   90.00
_cell.angle_beta   90.00
_cell.angle_gamma   90.00
#
_symmetry.space_group_name_H-M   'P 1'
#
loop_
_entity.id
_entity.type
_entity.pdbx_description
1 polymer ?
#
loop_
_entity_poly.entity_id
_entity_poly.type
_entity_poly.pdbx_seq_one_letter_code
_entity_poly.pdbx_strand_id
1 'polypeptide(L)'
;MGAEQPLGEHARRAERTYGAAADHYRRASLSFWDRFGAATVSRLGLAPGSTVLDLCCGAGGSALPAARAVGPGGNVLGIDAAASLLDLARARAADEGLAHVEFRRGDATRTGLPGGGFDAVVCVFGVFFAPDMAAFAAEMWRLTGAGGMLALTTWGPGLFEPANSVFWDSVRAVEPSLFKAFNPWDEITTAQALRDLYSRAGIADATAVAVPGRHHLDDPDRFWDIVLGSGYRATVDALSGAQREQVRERVIGRLRARKIATLRTDVVFGTAVRPVSARPQPGLAART
;
A
#
# COMPACT_ATOMS: atom_id res chain seq x y z
N MET A 1 -6.61 19.29 -18.53
CA MET A 1 -5.61 18.21 -18.62
C MET A 1 -4.32 18.77 -18.08
N GLY A 2 -4.06 18.61 -16.76
CA GLY A 2 -2.80 19.03 -16.16
C GLY A 2 -1.68 18.15 -16.69
N ALA A 3 -0.53 18.74 -17.06
CA ALA A 3 0.65 18.00 -17.49
C ALA A 3 1.04 16.99 -16.40
N GLU A 4 1.28 15.72 -16.77
CA GLU A 4 1.81 14.72 -15.85
C GLU A 4 3.13 15.23 -15.24
N GLN A 5 3.18 15.37 -13.93
CA GLN A 5 4.42 15.72 -13.25
C GLN A 5 5.42 14.57 -13.38
N PRO A 6 6.69 14.86 -13.63
CA PRO A 6 7.70 13.81 -13.73
C PRO A 6 7.85 13.07 -12.39
N LEU A 7 7.89 11.74 -12.46
CA LEU A 7 8.09 10.90 -11.29
C LEU A 7 9.44 11.16 -10.62
N GLY A 8 9.48 11.24 -9.29
CA GLY A 8 10.71 11.23 -8.52
C GLY A 8 11.49 9.91 -8.67
N GLU A 9 12.75 9.87 -8.26
CA GLU A 9 13.59 8.66 -8.41
C GLU A 9 13.00 7.45 -7.65
N HIS A 10 12.51 7.66 -6.43
CA HIS A 10 11.85 6.62 -5.63
C HIS A 10 10.59 6.08 -6.32
N ALA A 11 9.77 6.96 -6.92
CA ALA A 11 8.56 6.57 -7.65
C ALA A 11 8.92 5.80 -8.92
N ARG A 12 9.96 6.20 -9.66
CA ARG A 12 10.48 5.43 -10.82
C ARG A 12 11.00 4.04 -10.41
N ARG A 13 11.63 3.93 -9.23
CA ARG A 13 12.08 2.63 -8.71
C ARG A 13 10.89 1.73 -8.38
N ALA A 14 9.87 2.25 -7.71
CA ALA A 14 8.64 1.53 -7.43
C ALA A 14 7.93 1.12 -8.74
N GLU A 15 7.81 2.04 -9.71
CA GLU A 15 7.25 1.78 -11.03
C GLU A 15 7.92 0.60 -11.73
N ARG A 16 9.26 0.57 -11.80
CA ARG A 16 9.98 -0.55 -12.42
C ARG A 16 9.66 -1.88 -11.76
N THR A 17 9.66 -1.92 -10.42
CA THR A 17 9.42 -3.16 -9.66
C THR A 17 7.98 -3.64 -9.81
N TYR A 18 7.02 -2.78 -9.54
CA TYR A 18 5.60 -3.14 -9.51
C TYR A 18 4.95 -3.11 -10.90
N GLY A 19 5.49 -2.33 -11.82
CA GLY A 19 5.11 -2.40 -13.22
C GLY A 19 5.44 -3.77 -13.84
N ALA A 20 6.61 -4.32 -13.53
CA ALA A 20 6.97 -5.68 -13.94
C ALA A 20 6.17 -6.77 -13.20
N ALA A 21 5.68 -6.49 -11.98
CA ALA A 21 4.90 -7.44 -11.19
C ALA A 21 3.43 -7.55 -11.62
N ALA A 22 2.95 -6.64 -12.48
CA ALA A 22 1.53 -6.54 -12.86
C ALA A 22 0.97 -7.81 -13.51
N ASP A 23 1.81 -8.57 -14.26
CA ASP A 23 1.45 -9.84 -14.90
C ASP A 23 1.08 -10.96 -13.90
N HIS A 24 1.49 -10.82 -12.62
CA HIS A 24 1.21 -11.77 -11.55
C HIS A 24 0.15 -11.26 -10.56
N TYR A 25 -0.19 -9.98 -10.59
CA TYR A 25 -1.03 -9.34 -9.56
C TYR A 25 -2.45 -9.89 -9.43
N ARG A 26 -3.00 -10.51 -10.48
CA ARG A 26 -4.33 -11.14 -10.47
C ARG A 26 -4.33 -12.59 -10.00
N ARG A 27 -3.19 -13.16 -9.63
CA ARG A 27 -3.12 -14.56 -9.18
C ARG A 27 -3.69 -14.69 -7.78
N ALA A 28 -4.37 -15.81 -7.51
CA ALA A 28 -4.98 -16.09 -6.21
C ALA A 28 -3.98 -16.06 -5.05
N SER A 29 -2.72 -16.43 -5.32
CA SER A 29 -1.60 -16.35 -4.38
C SER A 29 -1.25 -14.92 -3.93
N LEU A 30 -1.79 -13.88 -4.58
CA LEU A 30 -1.63 -12.47 -4.24
C LEU A 30 -2.93 -11.81 -3.74
N SER A 31 -3.96 -12.59 -3.44
CA SER A 31 -5.27 -12.10 -2.94
C SER A 31 -5.18 -11.29 -1.63
N PHE A 32 -4.05 -11.34 -0.93
CA PHE A 32 -3.81 -10.52 0.26
C PHE A 32 -3.80 -9.01 -0.02
N TRP A 33 -3.44 -8.57 -1.24
CA TRP A 33 -3.54 -7.15 -1.61
C TRP A 33 -4.98 -6.64 -1.51
N ASP A 34 -5.92 -7.34 -2.13
CA ASP A 34 -7.34 -6.99 -2.11
C ASP A 34 -7.93 -7.14 -0.71
N ARG A 35 -7.59 -8.23 0.00
CA ARG A 35 -8.06 -8.47 1.36
C ARG A 35 -7.68 -7.35 2.32
N PHE A 36 -6.43 -6.90 2.30
CA PHE A 36 -5.99 -5.84 3.21
C PHE A 36 -6.43 -4.45 2.76
N GLY A 37 -6.54 -4.21 1.45
CA GLY A 37 -7.16 -2.99 0.92
C GLY A 37 -8.61 -2.85 1.40
N ALA A 38 -9.43 -3.88 1.22
CA ALA A 38 -10.82 -3.90 1.71
C ALA A 38 -10.90 -3.77 3.23
N ALA A 39 -10.01 -4.47 3.97
CA ALA A 39 -9.96 -4.37 5.44
C ALA A 39 -9.55 -2.98 5.94
N THR A 40 -8.72 -2.25 5.20
CA THR A 40 -8.39 -0.84 5.50
C THR A 40 -9.61 0.05 5.30
N VAL A 41 -10.26 -0.07 4.14
CA VAL A 41 -11.44 0.73 3.80
C VAL A 41 -12.60 0.51 4.78
N SER A 42 -12.83 -0.72 5.21
CA SER A 42 -13.90 -1.03 6.19
C SER A 42 -13.74 -0.30 7.54
N ARG A 43 -12.52 0.12 7.88
CA ARG A 43 -12.22 0.87 9.10
C ARG A 43 -12.50 2.37 9.00
N LEU A 44 -12.74 2.87 7.79
CA LEU A 44 -12.97 4.29 7.56
C LEU A 44 -14.43 4.71 7.79
N GLY A 45 -15.38 3.77 7.77
CA GLY A 45 -16.80 4.10 7.92
C GLY A 45 -17.28 5.09 6.86
N LEU A 46 -16.82 4.96 5.62
CA LEU A 46 -17.13 5.87 4.52
C LEU A 46 -18.65 6.02 4.34
N ALA A 47 -19.13 7.25 4.33
CA ALA A 47 -20.52 7.55 4.01
C ALA A 47 -20.75 7.52 2.49
N PRO A 48 -21.96 7.16 2.01
CA PRO A 48 -22.34 7.38 0.63
C PRO A 48 -22.13 8.85 0.23
N GLY A 49 -21.56 9.08 -0.95
CA GLY A 49 -21.25 10.43 -1.45
C GLY A 49 -19.87 10.96 -1.03
N SER A 50 -19.11 10.26 -0.19
CA SER A 50 -17.75 10.69 0.21
C SER A 50 -16.77 10.76 -0.97
N THR A 51 -15.78 11.65 -0.82
CA THR A 51 -14.64 11.79 -1.74
C THR A 51 -13.39 11.16 -1.13
N VAL A 52 -12.80 10.17 -1.80
CA VAL A 52 -11.68 9.39 -1.31
C VAL A 52 -10.46 9.55 -2.22
N LEU A 53 -9.29 9.72 -1.62
CA LEU A 53 -7.99 9.66 -2.29
C LEU A 53 -7.24 8.40 -1.85
N ASP A 54 -6.85 7.56 -2.81
CA ASP A 54 -6.05 6.36 -2.58
C ASP A 54 -4.65 6.55 -3.18
N LEU A 55 -3.64 6.70 -2.33
CA LEU A 55 -2.25 6.93 -2.72
C LEU A 55 -1.47 5.62 -2.70
N CYS A 56 -0.71 5.35 -3.76
CA CYS A 56 -0.11 4.07 -4.06
C CYS A 56 -1.18 2.98 -4.24
N CYS A 57 -2.23 3.29 -5.01
CA CYS A 57 -3.43 2.47 -5.15
C CYS A 57 -3.21 1.14 -5.89
N GLY A 58 -2.08 0.97 -6.59
CA GLY A 58 -1.75 -0.24 -7.34
C GLY A 58 -2.86 -0.66 -8.30
N ALA A 59 -3.26 -1.93 -8.25
CA ALA A 59 -4.35 -2.50 -9.05
C ALA A 59 -5.75 -2.26 -8.44
N GLY A 60 -5.90 -1.27 -7.55
CA GLY A 60 -7.18 -0.85 -7.00
C GLY A 60 -7.64 -1.65 -5.77
N GLY A 61 -6.72 -2.32 -5.05
CA GLY A 61 -7.05 -3.16 -3.90
C GLY A 61 -7.80 -2.43 -2.79
N SER A 62 -7.58 -1.12 -2.61
CA SER A 62 -8.30 -0.21 -1.70
C SER A 62 -9.28 0.71 -2.44
N ALA A 63 -8.92 1.21 -3.63
CA ALA A 63 -9.75 2.14 -4.40
C ALA A 63 -11.11 1.53 -4.79
N LEU A 64 -11.15 0.28 -5.24
CA LEU A 64 -12.40 -0.37 -5.63
C LEU A 64 -13.35 -0.63 -4.44
N PRO A 65 -12.89 -1.18 -3.29
CA PRO A 65 -13.71 -1.22 -2.09
C PRO A 65 -14.22 0.16 -1.63
N ALA A 66 -13.37 1.21 -1.72
CA ALA A 66 -13.78 2.58 -1.43
C ALA A 66 -14.89 3.05 -2.37
N ALA A 67 -14.74 2.81 -3.68
CA ALA A 67 -15.75 3.18 -4.68
C ALA A 67 -17.10 2.50 -4.42
N ARG A 68 -17.08 1.19 -4.07
CA ARG A 68 -18.32 0.48 -3.67
C ARG A 68 -18.98 1.11 -2.43
N ALA A 69 -18.17 1.52 -1.45
CA ALA A 69 -18.67 2.08 -0.20
C ALA A 69 -19.29 3.47 -0.39
N VAL A 70 -18.65 4.35 -1.17
CA VAL A 70 -19.15 5.72 -1.39
C VAL A 70 -20.30 5.77 -2.40
N GLY A 71 -20.43 4.76 -3.26
CA GLY A 71 -21.49 4.67 -4.27
C GLY A 71 -21.40 5.75 -5.36
N PRO A 72 -22.35 5.77 -6.31
CA PRO A 72 -22.28 6.62 -7.50
C PRO A 72 -22.40 8.13 -7.21
N GLY A 73 -22.80 8.53 -6.01
CA GLY A 73 -22.80 9.93 -5.57
C GLY A 73 -21.46 10.40 -4.99
N GLY A 74 -20.52 9.48 -4.76
CA GLY A 74 -19.17 9.77 -4.28
C GLY A 74 -18.13 9.78 -5.41
N ASN A 75 -16.87 10.02 -5.05
CA ASN A 75 -15.76 9.98 -5.98
C ASN A 75 -14.54 9.32 -5.35
N VAL A 76 -13.80 8.53 -6.11
CA VAL A 76 -12.52 7.97 -5.70
C VAL A 76 -11.45 8.35 -6.72
N LEU A 77 -10.33 8.91 -6.24
CA LEU A 77 -9.14 9.15 -7.04
C LEU A 77 -8.01 8.22 -6.54
N GLY A 78 -7.58 7.29 -7.40
CA GLY A 78 -6.41 6.46 -7.17
C GLY A 78 -5.18 7.04 -7.87
N ILE A 79 -4.06 7.18 -7.16
CA ILE A 79 -2.77 7.62 -7.72
C ILE A 79 -1.73 6.54 -7.49
N ASP A 80 -1.04 6.14 -8.55
CA ASP A 80 0.10 5.22 -8.51
C ASP A 80 1.13 5.57 -9.59
N ALA A 81 2.37 5.17 -9.37
CA ALA A 81 3.44 5.35 -10.34
C ALA A 81 3.41 4.30 -11.47
N ALA A 82 2.95 3.07 -11.17
CA ALA A 82 2.99 1.91 -12.06
C ALA A 82 1.80 1.91 -13.03
N ALA A 83 2.02 2.37 -14.27
CA ALA A 83 0.99 2.45 -15.30
C ALA A 83 0.27 1.12 -15.54
N SER A 84 1.00 0.00 -15.61
CA SER A 84 0.42 -1.33 -15.83
C SER A 84 -0.49 -1.81 -14.69
N LEU A 85 -0.23 -1.41 -13.43
CA LEU A 85 -1.15 -1.67 -12.31
C LEU A 85 -2.41 -0.81 -12.44
N LEU A 86 -2.28 0.45 -12.86
CA LEU A 86 -3.44 1.32 -13.09
C LEU A 86 -4.32 0.80 -14.24
N ASP A 87 -3.73 0.20 -15.27
CA ASP A 87 -4.50 -0.42 -16.35
C ASP A 87 -5.32 -1.61 -15.82
N LEU A 88 -4.75 -2.42 -14.93
CA LEU A 88 -5.48 -3.47 -14.23
C LEU A 88 -6.60 -2.89 -13.34
N ALA A 89 -6.34 -1.80 -12.63
CA ALA A 89 -7.33 -1.14 -11.78
C ALA A 89 -8.50 -0.59 -12.61
N ARG A 90 -8.22 0.04 -13.76
CA ARG A 90 -9.25 0.54 -14.71
C ARG A 90 -10.10 -0.59 -15.27
N ALA A 91 -9.47 -1.69 -15.70
CA ALA A 91 -10.18 -2.87 -16.19
C ALA A 91 -11.12 -3.44 -15.13
N ARG A 92 -10.65 -3.59 -13.89
CA ARG A 92 -11.46 -4.07 -12.76
C ARG A 92 -12.62 -3.13 -12.43
N ALA A 93 -12.39 -1.81 -12.45
CA ALA A 93 -13.45 -0.82 -12.24
C ALA A 93 -14.53 -0.90 -13.32
N ALA A 94 -14.12 -1.08 -14.58
CA ALA A 94 -15.05 -1.24 -15.70
C ALA A 94 -15.86 -2.54 -15.59
N ASP A 95 -15.20 -3.66 -15.24
CA ASP A 95 -15.86 -4.96 -15.03
C ASP A 95 -16.94 -4.89 -13.92
N GLU A 96 -16.75 -4.02 -12.92
CA GLU A 96 -17.68 -3.80 -11.80
C GLU A 96 -18.65 -2.63 -12.02
N GLY A 97 -18.56 -1.92 -13.15
CA GLY A 97 -19.43 -0.75 -13.44
C GLY A 97 -19.17 0.45 -12.53
N LEU A 98 -17.99 0.60 -11.96
CA LEU A 98 -17.62 1.69 -11.04
C LEU A 98 -17.15 2.93 -11.82
N ALA A 99 -18.09 3.69 -12.40
CA ALA A 99 -17.77 4.85 -13.25
C ALA A 99 -17.27 6.08 -12.47
N HIS A 100 -17.42 6.10 -11.15
CA HIS A 100 -17.02 7.21 -10.24
C HIS A 100 -15.64 7.00 -9.59
N VAL A 101 -14.82 6.11 -10.14
CA VAL A 101 -13.41 5.98 -9.77
C VAL A 101 -12.50 6.39 -10.92
N GLU A 102 -11.57 7.30 -10.64
CA GLU A 102 -10.52 7.74 -11.56
C GLU A 102 -9.18 7.17 -11.10
N PHE A 103 -8.35 6.74 -12.07
CA PHE A 103 -6.98 6.32 -11.81
C PHE A 103 -6.00 7.20 -12.58
N ARG A 104 -5.06 7.82 -11.85
CA ARG A 104 -4.07 8.76 -12.39
C ARG A 104 -2.66 8.25 -12.11
N ARG A 105 -1.83 8.24 -13.16
CA ARG A 105 -0.40 7.99 -12.99
C ARG A 105 0.27 9.22 -12.39
N GLY A 106 1.06 9.04 -11.32
CA GLY A 106 1.75 10.14 -10.66
C GLY A 106 2.61 9.70 -9.49
N ASP A 107 3.39 10.65 -8.99
CA ASP A 107 4.15 10.50 -7.75
C ASP A 107 3.23 10.81 -6.56
N ALA A 108 2.91 9.79 -5.77
CA ALA A 108 2.03 9.91 -4.61
C ALA A 108 2.55 10.91 -3.56
N THR A 109 3.86 11.16 -3.52
CA THR A 109 4.48 12.13 -2.59
C THR A 109 4.38 13.57 -3.08
N ARG A 110 3.96 13.80 -4.35
CA ARG A 110 3.89 15.12 -5.00
C ARG A 110 2.65 15.21 -5.89
N THR A 111 1.48 15.08 -5.30
CA THR A 111 0.23 15.04 -6.07
C THR A 111 -0.14 16.37 -6.72
N GLY A 112 0.32 17.48 -6.17
CA GLY A 112 -0.10 18.84 -6.58
C GLY A 112 -1.56 19.15 -6.26
N LEU A 113 -2.26 18.30 -5.51
CA LEU A 113 -3.67 18.47 -5.17
C LEU A 113 -3.85 19.54 -4.07
N PRO A 114 -4.95 20.29 -4.11
CA PRO A 114 -5.29 21.24 -3.04
C PRO A 114 -5.51 20.51 -1.71
N GLY A 115 -5.16 21.18 -0.60
CA GLY A 115 -5.36 20.62 0.74
C GLY A 115 -6.83 20.55 1.13
N GLY A 116 -7.18 19.57 1.98
CA GLY A 116 -8.50 19.48 2.60
C GLY A 116 -9.63 19.05 1.67
N GLY A 117 -9.30 18.46 0.52
CA GLY A 117 -10.28 18.11 -0.51
C GLY A 117 -10.92 16.73 -0.38
N PHE A 118 -10.50 15.89 0.59
CA PHE A 118 -10.94 14.51 0.68
C PHE A 118 -11.50 14.15 2.06
N ASP A 119 -12.64 13.48 2.08
CA ASP A 119 -13.24 12.93 3.29
C ASP A 119 -12.41 11.75 3.84
N ALA A 120 -11.70 11.05 2.98
CA ALA A 120 -10.71 10.06 3.38
C ALA A 120 -9.49 10.05 2.45
N VAL A 121 -8.31 9.87 3.06
CA VAL A 121 -7.05 9.60 2.36
C VAL A 121 -6.52 8.25 2.83
N VAL A 122 -6.17 7.38 1.89
CA VAL A 122 -5.76 6.00 2.15
C VAL A 122 -4.40 5.75 1.52
N CYS A 123 -3.54 4.99 2.22
CA CYS A 123 -2.32 4.44 1.65
C CYS A 123 -2.08 3.04 2.24
N VAL A 124 -2.24 2.02 1.40
CA VAL A 124 -2.08 0.61 1.79
C VAL A 124 -0.78 0.07 1.22
N PHE A 125 0.16 -0.28 2.11
CA PHE A 125 1.50 -0.79 1.77
C PHE A 125 2.32 0.14 0.85
N GLY A 126 2.07 1.45 0.92
CA GLY A 126 2.72 2.43 0.05
C GLY A 126 3.67 3.39 0.76
N VAL A 127 3.41 3.73 2.03
CA VAL A 127 4.10 4.80 2.76
C VAL A 127 5.63 4.60 2.83
N PHE A 128 6.09 3.37 2.92
CA PHE A 128 7.51 3.03 3.03
C PHE A 128 8.30 3.11 1.70
N PHE A 129 7.65 3.44 0.59
CA PHE A 129 8.36 3.75 -0.65
C PHE A 129 8.81 5.21 -0.73
N ALA A 130 8.25 6.07 0.12
CA ALA A 130 8.67 7.46 0.19
C ALA A 130 10.08 7.58 0.82
N PRO A 131 10.93 8.50 0.33
CA PRO A 131 12.24 8.77 0.93
C PRO A 131 12.14 9.25 2.38
N ASP A 132 11.07 9.97 2.69
CA ASP A 132 10.70 10.42 4.04
C ASP A 132 9.23 10.05 4.29
N MET A 133 9.04 9.02 5.09
CA MET A 133 7.69 8.53 5.43
C MET A 133 6.89 9.54 6.23
N ALA A 134 7.53 10.33 7.11
CA ALA A 134 6.84 11.32 7.93
C ALA A 134 6.38 12.51 7.09
N ALA A 135 7.23 13.01 6.20
CA ALA A 135 6.85 14.06 5.25
C ALA A 135 5.70 13.60 4.33
N PHE A 136 5.72 12.34 3.88
CA PHE A 136 4.63 11.79 3.07
C PHE A 136 3.32 11.65 3.87
N ALA A 137 3.38 11.18 5.11
CA ALA A 137 2.21 11.13 5.99
C ALA A 137 1.65 12.53 6.28
N ALA A 138 2.52 13.55 6.45
CA ALA A 138 2.10 14.95 6.61
C ALA A 138 1.40 15.50 5.34
N GLU A 139 1.89 15.14 4.16
CA GLU A 139 1.22 15.50 2.90
C GLU A 139 -0.16 14.84 2.77
N MET A 140 -0.27 13.56 3.10
CA MET A 140 -1.57 12.87 3.15
C MET A 140 -2.53 13.56 4.14
N TRP A 141 -2.02 13.96 5.30
CA TRP A 141 -2.81 14.71 6.28
C TRP A 141 -3.24 16.08 5.77
N ARG A 142 -2.39 16.77 5.04
CA ARG A 142 -2.73 18.06 4.40
C ARG A 142 -3.90 17.89 3.41
N LEU A 143 -3.92 16.78 2.68
CA LEU A 143 -4.96 16.46 1.69
C LEU A 143 -6.29 16.05 2.32
N THR A 144 -6.27 15.49 3.54
CA THR A 144 -7.46 15.09 4.29
C THR A 144 -8.27 16.32 4.71
N GLY A 145 -9.57 16.32 4.51
CA GLY A 145 -10.50 17.40 4.89
C GLY A 145 -10.74 17.48 6.41
N ALA A 146 -11.28 18.58 6.87
CA ALA A 146 -11.73 18.72 8.25
C ALA A 146 -12.86 17.72 8.54
N GLY A 147 -12.73 16.94 9.62
CA GLY A 147 -13.61 15.80 9.93
C GLY A 147 -13.31 14.54 9.12
N GLY A 148 -12.42 14.61 8.14
CA GLY A 148 -12.02 13.46 7.32
C GLY A 148 -11.01 12.55 8.01
N MET A 149 -10.74 11.40 7.41
CA MET A 149 -9.87 10.35 7.95
C MET A 149 -8.64 10.12 7.08
N LEU A 150 -7.49 9.93 7.73
CA LEU A 150 -6.29 9.34 7.13
C LEU A 150 -6.14 7.89 7.59
N ALA A 151 -5.95 6.96 6.64
CA ALA A 151 -5.64 5.55 6.94
C ALA A 151 -4.31 5.12 6.29
N LEU A 152 -3.42 4.58 7.11
CA LEU A 152 -2.19 3.92 6.67
C LEU A 152 -2.25 2.44 7.06
N THR A 153 -1.84 1.58 6.14
CA THR A 153 -1.67 0.15 6.42
C THR A 153 -0.27 -0.27 6.03
N THR A 154 0.40 -0.95 6.96
CA THR A 154 1.75 -1.48 6.76
C THR A 154 1.84 -2.94 7.16
N TRP A 155 2.94 -3.59 6.78
CA TRP A 155 3.22 -4.95 7.19
C TRP A 155 3.52 -5.02 8.69
N GLY A 156 3.08 -6.09 9.33
CA GLY A 156 3.55 -6.49 10.65
C GLY A 156 4.90 -7.23 10.56
N PRO A 157 5.45 -7.65 11.71
CA PRO A 157 6.74 -8.33 11.77
C PRO A 157 6.68 -9.71 11.12
N GLY A 158 7.77 -10.12 10.47
CA GLY A 158 7.91 -11.45 9.89
C GLY A 158 7.05 -11.68 8.65
N LEU A 159 6.97 -10.66 7.77
CA LEU A 159 6.26 -10.78 6.50
C LEU A 159 6.72 -12.02 5.72
N PHE A 160 5.75 -12.84 5.32
CA PHE A 160 5.90 -14.08 4.56
C PHE A 160 6.76 -15.17 5.24
N GLU A 161 7.08 -15.02 6.54
CA GLU A 161 7.76 -16.13 7.24
C GLU A 161 6.88 -17.40 7.29
N PRO A 162 7.51 -18.59 7.20
CA PRO A 162 8.94 -18.85 7.13
C PRO A 162 9.54 -18.84 5.70
N ALA A 163 8.76 -18.56 4.66
CA ALA A 163 9.23 -18.58 3.28
C ALA A 163 10.17 -17.40 2.95
N ASN A 164 10.00 -16.24 3.61
CA ASN A 164 10.89 -15.09 3.46
C ASN A 164 12.34 -15.46 3.79
N SER A 165 12.60 -16.10 4.94
CA SER A 165 13.94 -16.58 5.32
C SER A 165 14.48 -17.57 4.30
N VAL A 166 13.66 -18.50 3.80
CA VAL A 166 14.06 -19.47 2.76
C VAL A 166 14.46 -18.77 1.47
N PHE A 167 13.72 -17.72 1.07
CA PHE A 167 14.03 -16.93 -0.13
C PHE A 167 15.39 -16.22 0.00
N TRP A 168 15.57 -15.45 1.07
CA TRP A 168 16.79 -14.67 1.25
C TRP A 168 18.04 -15.53 1.45
N ASP A 169 17.92 -16.68 2.13
CA ASP A 169 19.01 -17.67 2.25
C ASP A 169 19.37 -18.26 0.88
N SER A 170 18.37 -18.46 0.02
CA SER A 170 18.60 -18.96 -1.33
C SER A 170 19.26 -17.93 -2.24
N VAL A 171 18.83 -16.66 -2.15
CA VAL A 171 19.49 -15.53 -2.84
C VAL A 171 20.92 -15.39 -2.36
N ARG A 172 21.18 -15.38 -1.04
CA ARG A 172 22.53 -15.26 -0.47
C ARG A 172 23.46 -16.37 -0.95
N ALA A 173 22.95 -17.58 -1.11
CA ALA A 173 23.73 -18.73 -1.56
C ALA A 173 24.08 -18.69 -3.05
N VAL A 174 23.31 -17.98 -3.88
CA VAL A 174 23.50 -17.91 -5.34
C VAL A 174 24.17 -16.60 -5.75
N GLU A 175 23.75 -15.48 -5.19
CA GLU A 175 24.27 -14.14 -5.46
C GLU A 175 24.24 -13.30 -4.18
N PRO A 176 25.32 -13.40 -3.35
CA PRO A 176 25.38 -12.74 -2.04
C PRO A 176 25.20 -11.21 -2.10
N SER A 177 25.60 -10.58 -3.20
CA SER A 177 25.51 -9.12 -3.39
C SER A 177 24.07 -8.60 -3.44
N LEU A 178 23.11 -9.45 -3.76
CA LEU A 178 21.68 -9.11 -3.83
C LEU A 178 20.95 -9.37 -2.50
N PHE A 179 21.60 -9.92 -1.50
CA PHE A 179 21.00 -10.15 -0.19
C PHE A 179 20.65 -8.83 0.50
N LYS A 180 19.44 -8.75 1.04
CA LYS A 180 18.95 -7.60 1.82
C LYS A 180 18.67 -8.02 3.25
N ALA A 181 19.36 -7.38 4.19
CA ALA A 181 19.13 -7.58 5.62
C ALA A 181 18.00 -6.71 6.18
N PHE A 182 17.60 -5.68 5.45
CA PHE A 182 16.64 -4.68 5.89
C PHE A 182 15.75 -4.22 4.71
N ASN A 183 14.48 -4.00 5.02
CA ASN A 183 13.52 -3.41 4.08
C ASN A 183 12.92 -2.14 4.71
N PRO A 184 12.52 -1.14 3.92
CA PRO A 184 11.99 0.10 4.47
C PRO A 184 10.77 -0.06 5.40
N TRP A 185 9.93 -1.08 5.17
CA TRP A 185 8.79 -1.36 6.05
C TRP A 185 9.16 -1.91 7.42
N ASP A 186 10.39 -2.42 7.62
CA ASP A 186 10.84 -2.95 8.90
C ASP A 186 10.84 -1.90 10.02
N GLU A 187 10.91 -0.61 9.65
CA GLU A 187 10.80 0.52 10.60
C GLU A 187 9.40 0.71 11.21
N ILE A 188 8.35 0.22 10.54
CA ILE A 188 6.96 0.50 10.92
C ILE A 188 6.09 -0.77 11.05
N THR A 189 6.68 -1.86 11.54
CA THR A 189 6.01 -3.17 11.67
C THR A 189 5.18 -3.32 12.95
N THR A 190 5.14 -2.33 13.83
CA THR A 190 4.38 -2.40 15.09
C THR A 190 3.38 -1.26 15.21
N ALA A 191 2.33 -1.46 16.00
CA ALA A 191 1.35 -0.42 16.27
C ALA A 191 1.99 0.84 16.89
N GLN A 192 3.01 0.68 17.74
CA GLN A 192 3.73 1.81 18.31
C GLN A 192 4.51 2.56 17.23
N ALA A 193 5.30 1.86 16.42
CA ALA A 193 6.09 2.49 15.35
C ALA A 193 5.21 3.25 14.34
N LEU A 194 4.00 2.73 14.04
CA LEU A 194 3.06 3.44 13.17
C LEU A 194 2.48 4.69 13.85
N ARG A 195 2.16 4.65 15.16
CA ARG A 195 1.77 5.86 15.92
C ARG A 195 2.90 6.89 15.95
N ASP A 196 4.13 6.45 16.13
CA ASP A 196 5.30 7.33 16.12
C ASP A 196 5.49 8.00 14.76
N LEU A 197 5.21 7.28 13.66
CA LEU A 197 5.19 7.87 12.31
C LEU A 197 4.14 8.97 12.20
N TYR A 198 2.90 8.73 12.65
CA TYR A 198 1.86 9.75 12.68
C TYR A 198 2.29 10.98 13.51
N SER A 199 2.86 10.76 14.70
CA SER A 199 3.34 11.84 15.56
C SER A 199 4.44 12.67 14.89
N ARG A 200 5.43 12.04 14.24
CA ARG A 200 6.47 12.74 13.46
C ARG A 200 5.90 13.53 12.28
N ALA A 201 4.77 13.10 11.74
CA ALA A 201 4.04 13.82 10.70
C ALA A 201 3.18 14.98 11.24
N GLY A 202 3.22 15.27 12.56
CA GLY A 202 2.39 16.30 13.20
C GLY A 202 0.93 15.88 13.37
N ILE A 203 0.61 14.59 13.37
CA ILE A 203 -0.74 14.04 13.48
C ILE A 203 -0.91 13.52 14.90
N ALA A 204 -1.71 14.23 15.69
CA ALA A 204 -2.09 13.82 17.03
C ALA A 204 -3.22 12.77 17.00
N ASP A 205 -3.39 12.06 18.12
CA ASP A 205 -4.53 11.16 18.38
C ASP A 205 -4.74 10.04 17.34
N ALA A 206 -3.66 9.64 16.65
CA ALA A 206 -3.72 8.51 15.75
C ALA A 206 -3.84 7.19 16.52
N THR A 207 -4.71 6.31 16.05
CA THR A 207 -4.84 4.94 16.53
C THR A 207 -4.08 3.99 15.63
N ALA A 208 -3.51 2.92 16.19
CA ALA A 208 -2.91 1.86 15.41
C ALA A 208 -3.15 0.49 16.07
N VAL A 209 -3.47 -0.51 15.26
CA VAL A 209 -3.78 -1.88 15.71
C VAL A 209 -3.00 -2.86 14.86
N ALA A 210 -2.22 -3.73 15.52
CA ALA A 210 -1.58 -4.87 14.87
C ALA A 210 -2.57 -6.04 14.80
N VAL A 211 -2.72 -6.63 13.62
CA VAL A 211 -3.63 -7.74 13.37
C VAL A 211 -2.82 -8.91 12.81
N PRO A 212 -2.78 -10.05 13.51
CA PRO A 212 -2.18 -11.26 12.99
C PRO A 212 -2.86 -11.71 11.69
N GLY A 213 -2.06 -12.12 10.72
CA GLY A 213 -2.56 -12.60 9.45
C GLY A 213 -1.86 -13.87 8.99
N ARG A 214 -2.59 -14.69 8.26
CA ARG A 214 -2.06 -15.88 7.59
C ARG A 214 -2.52 -15.90 6.15
N HIS A 215 -1.64 -16.36 5.28
CA HIS A 215 -1.93 -16.60 3.87
C HIS A 215 -1.58 -18.05 3.56
N HIS A 216 -2.57 -18.79 3.10
CA HIS A 216 -2.39 -20.20 2.75
C HIS A 216 -1.93 -20.32 1.29
N LEU A 217 -0.99 -21.22 1.05
CA LEU A 217 -0.55 -21.61 -0.28
C LEU A 217 -1.12 -23.00 -0.56
N ASP A 218 -1.91 -23.14 -1.62
CA ASP A 218 -2.44 -24.44 -2.07
C ASP A 218 -1.29 -25.38 -2.50
N ASP A 219 -0.21 -24.79 -3.03
CA ASP A 219 1.02 -25.46 -3.41
C ASP A 219 2.21 -24.52 -3.06
N PRO A 220 3.32 -25.05 -2.47
CA PRO A 220 4.54 -24.26 -2.24
C PRO A 220 5.07 -23.52 -3.47
N ASP A 221 4.83 -24.03 -4.69
CA ASP A 221 5.23 -23.37 -5.94
C ASP A 221 4.55 -22.02 -6.12
N ARG A 222 3.36 -21.83 -5.51
CA ARG A 222 2.62 -20.55 -5.52
C ARG A 222 3.38 -19.42 -4.81
N PHE A 223 4.33 -19.74 -3.95
CA PHE A 223 5.20 -18.72 -3.37
C PHE A 223 6.02 -17.98 -4.46
N TRP A 224 6.34 -18.65 -5.57
CA TRP A 224 7.01 -17.98 -6.66
C TRP A 224 6.15 -16.92 -7.36
N ASP A 225 4.83 -17.10 -7.40
CA ASP A 225 3.90 -16.05 -7.83
C ASP A 225 4.02 -14.81 -6.93
N ILE A 226 4.13 -15.02 -5.59
CA ILE A 226 4.33 -13.92 -4.63
C ILE A 226 5.68 -13.23 -4.88
N VAL A 227 6.74 -13.99 -5.13
CA VAL A 227 8.05 -13.43 -5.48
C VAL A 227 7.96 -12.53 -6.72
N LEU A 228 7.26 -12.98 -7.75
CA LEU A 228 7.12 -12.24 -9.01
C LEU A 228 6.11 -11.08 -8.93
N GLY A 229 5.12 -11.16 -8.06
CA GLY A 229 4.05 -10.16 -7.90
C GLY A 229 4.24 -9.20 -6.71
N SER A 230 5.45 -9.12 -6.15
CA SER A 230 5.74 -8.27 -4.99
C SER A 230 7.12 -7.59 -5.08
N GLY A 231 7.55 -6.94 -4.01
CA GLY A 231 8.85 -6.28 -3.91
C GLY A 231 10.08 -7.18 -4.11
N TYR A 232 9.94 -8.51 -4.01
CA TYR A 232 11.01 -9.47 -4.34
C TYR A 232 11.36 -9.45 -5.83
N ARG A 233 10.44 -9.02 -6.70
CA ARG A 233 10.62 -8.93 -8.16
C ARG A 233 11.90 -8.20 -8.55
N ALA A 234 12.19 -7.08 -7.92
CA ALA A 234 13.41 -6.32 -8.19
C ALA A 234 14.70 -7.12 -7.93
N THR A 235 14.68 -8.03 -6.96
CA THR A 235 15.83 -8.89 -6.66
C THR A 235 15.99 -10.00 -7.71
N VAL A 236 14.92 -10.67 -8.09
CA VAL A 236 15.00 -11.76 -9.08
C VAL A 236 15.23 -11.26 -10.49
N ASP A 237 14.82 -10.03 -10.82
CA ASP A 237 15.11 -9.41 -12.11
C ASP A 237 16.57 -8.96 -12.24
N ALA A 238 17.30 -8.77 -11.13
CA ALA A 238 18.72 -8.51 -11.13
C ALA A 238 19.58 -9.77 -11.28
N LEU A 239 19.00 -10.97 -11.16
CA LEU A 239 19.66 -12.25 -11.37
C LEU A 239 19.74 -12.58 -12.88
N SER A 240 20.78 -13.28 -13.29
CA SER A 240 20.80 -13.94 -14.61
C SER A 240 19.70 -15.02 -14.68
N GLY A 241 19.34 -15.45 -15.89
CA GLY A 241 18.33 -16.50 -16.07
C GLY A 241 18.66 -17.79 -15.31
N ALA A 242 19.94 -18.23 -15.37
CA ALA A 242 20.42 -19.42 -14.67
C ALA A 242 20.39 -19.26 -13.14
N GLN A 243 20.81 -18.10 -12.63
CA GLN A 243 20.75 -17.79 -11.19
C GLN A 243 19.31 -17.73 -10.69
N ARG A 244 18.39 -17.12 -11.48
CA ARG A 244 16.96 -17.04 -11.12
C ARG A 244 16.35 -18.43 -10.99
N GLU A 245 16.62 -19.34 -11.94
CA GLU A 245 16.10 -20.71 -11.85
C GLU A 245 16.74 -21.45 -10.67
N GLN A 246 18.02 -21.30 -10.42
CA GLN A 246 18.69 -21.90 -9.25
C GLN A 246 18.11 -21.40 -7.93
N VAL A 247 17.79 -20.10 -7.81
CA VAL A 247 17.12 -19.57 -6.61
C VAL A 247 15.71 -20.16 -6.50
N ARG A 248 14.96 -20.21 -7.60
CA ARG A 248 13.60 -20.79 -7.63
C ARG A 248 13.60 -22.24 -7.16
N GLU A 249 14.43 -23.09 -7.74
CA GLU A 249 14.54 -24.51 -7.37
C GLU A 249 14.89 -24.69 -5.89
N ARG A 250 15.86 -23.91 -5.38
CA ARG A 250 16.24 -23.93 -3.96
C ARG A 250 15.09 -23.53 -3.04
N VAL A 251 14.39 -22.45 -3.37
CA VAL A 251 13.24 -21.95 -2.61
C VAL A 251 12.14 -23.01 -2.56
N ILE A 252 11.67 -23.45 -3.73
CA ILE A 252 10.55 -24.41 -3.82
C ILE A 252 10.92 -25.75 -3.19
N GLY A 253 12.12 -26.27 -3.46
CA GLY A 253 12.59 -27.52 -2.86
C GLY A 253 12.61 -27.45 -1.33
N ARG A 254 13.08 -26.34 -0.73
CA ARG A 254 13.07 -26.16 0.74
C ARG A 254 11.67 -25.99 1.31
N LEU A 255 10.78 -25.25 0.63
CA LEU A 255 9.40 -25.08 1.07
C LEU A 255 8.67 -26.45 1.09
N ARG A 256 8.84 -27.28 0.05
CA ARG A 256 8.29 -28.64 -0.02
C ARG A 256 8.87 -29.54 1.07
N ALA A 257 10.19 -29.58 1.22
CA ALA A 257 10.85 -30.40 2.23
C ALA A 257 10.43 -30.05 3.67
N ARG A 258 10.16 -28.77 3.94
CA ARG A 258 9.67 -28.29 5.25
C ARG A 258 8.15 -28.27 5.38
N LYS A 259 7.40 -28.71 4.36
CA LYS A 259 5.92 -28.68 4.30
C LYS A 259 5.33 -27.31 4.63
N ILE A 260 5.98 -26.24 4.14
CA ILE A 260 5.52 -24.86 4.34
C ILE A 260 4.36 -24.58 3.38
N ALA A 261 3.16 -24.45 3.92
CA ALA A 261 1.94 -24.16 3.18
C ALA A 261 1.22 -22.92 3.73
N THR A 262 1.77 -22.25 4.74
CA THR A 262 1.15 -21.07 5.36
C THR A 262 2.22 -20.03 5.61
N LEU A 263 1.95 -18.79 5.16
CA LEU A 263 2.80 -17.63 5.31
C LEU A 263 2.22 -16.69 6.36
N ARG A 264 3.08 -16.06 7.13
CA ARG A 264 2.69 -14.97 8.01
C ARG A 264 2.42 -13.71 7.20
N THR A 265 1.28 -13.08 7.42
CA THR A 265 0.88 -11.84 6.75
C THR A 265 0.27 -10.88 7.77
N ASP A 266 0.96 -10.69 8.89
CA ASP A 266 0.55 -9.73 9.89
C ASP A 266 0.57 -8.32 9.31
N VAL A 267 -0.38 -7.50 9.75
CA VAL A 267 -0.52 -6.11 9.29
C VAL A 267 -0.74 -5.17 10.47
N VAL A 268 -0.39 -3.91 10.27
CA VAL A 268 -0.71 -2.84 11.20
C VAL A 268 -1.59 -1.83 10.48
N PHE A 269 -2.79 -1.63 11.00
CA PHE A 269 -3.74 -0.61 10.54
C PHE A 269 -3.63 0.61 11.42
N GLY A 270 -3.42 1.78 10.83
CA GLY A 270 -3.41 3.07 11.51
C GLY A 270 -4.48 3.98 10.95
N THR A 271 -5.18 4.73 11.82
CA THR A 271 -6.15 5.74 11.42
C THR A 271 -6.03 6.99 12.29
N ALA A 272 -6.32 8.14 11.68
CA ALA A 272 -6.43 9.43 12.37
C ALA A 272 -7.59 10.22 11.78
N VAL A 273 -8.33 10.95 12.63
CA VAL A 273 -9.41 11.84 12.23
C VAL A 273 -8.93 13.28 12.29
N ARG A 274 -9.09 14.02 11.20
CA ARG A 274 -8.70 15.44 11.18
C ARG A 274 -9.72 16.28 11.93
N PRO A 275 -9.31 17.05 12.94
CA PRO A 275 -10.23 17.89 13.70
C PRO A 275 -11.00 18.86 12.80
N VAL A 276 -12.28 19.04 13.09
CA VAL A 276 -13.05 20.14 12.54
C VAL A 276 -12.58 21.40 13.23
N SER A 277 -11.96 22.33 12.52
CA SER A 277 -11.57 23.63 13.11
C SER A 277 -12.80 24.30 13.70
N ALA A 278 -12.79 24.56 15.01
CA ALA A 278 -13.85 25.38 15.62
C ALA A 278 -13.90 26.71 14.88
N ARG A 279 -15.04 27.07 14.30
CA ARG A 279 -15.22 28.45 13.78
C ARG A 279 -14.94 29.40 14.94
N PRO A 280 -14.10 30.44 14.75
CA PRO A 280 -14.02 31.49 15.76
C PRO A 280 -15.44 32.01 15.98
N GLN A 281 -15.92 31.95 17.22
CA GLN A 281 -17.18 32.59 17.60
C GLN A 281 -17.04 34.08 17.25
N PRO A 282 -17.99 34.68 16.49
CA PRO A 282 -17.99 36.11 16.30
C PRO A 282 -18.07 36.75 17.70
N GLY A 283 -17.04 37.56 18.01
CA GLY A 283 -16.88 38.14 19.33
C GLY A 283 -18.16 38.81 19.79
N LEU A 284 -18.60 38.47 21.01
CA LEU A 284 -19.57 39.26 21.77
C LEU A 284 -18.97 40.64 21.93
N ALA A 285 -19.33 41.57 21.03
CA ALA A 285 -19.02 42.98 21.22
C ALA A 285 -19.57 43.41 22.58
N ALA A 286 -18.69 43.66 23.53
CA ALA A 286 -19.05 44.27 24.81
C ALA A 286 -19.81 45.54 24.51
N ARG A 287 -21.10 45.57 24.82
CA ARG A 287 -21.86 46.82 24.91
C ARG A 287 -21.48 47.47 26.25
N THR A 288 -20.67 48.48 26.17
CA THR A 288 -20.55 49.52 27.21
C THR A 288 -21.60 50.57 26.98
#